data_6b19117d89b0350570fd21c64d6c8e37
#
_entry.id   6b19117d89b0350570fd21c64d6c8e37
#
_cell.length_a   1.000
_cell.length_b   1.000
_cell.length_c   1.000
_cell.angle_alpha   90.00
_cell.angle_beta   90.00
_cell.angle_gamma   90.00
#
_symmetry.space_group_name_H-M   'P 1'
#
loop_
_entity.id
_entity.type
_entity.pdbx_description
1 polymer ?
#
loop_
_entity_poly.entity_id
_entity_poly.type
_entity_poly.pdbx_seq_one_letter_code
_entity_poly.pdbx_strand_id
1 'polypeptide(L)'
;LGTDGYTRNTKELFAKAKELTQKRVHAYILTGSYTYPTYTLTDSVEDDIVFIDSILGVKLALSDHRSSHITDDELVRLASQIRTASLIAGKQANLTLHMGDEKAGLNPVFHALERADIPVSLFHPTHCSRNPHLFKDALKFAEMGGTVDLTCEGDGKTLEFIKQFKDTSKVTISSDAQGSWSTYNEDGSIKEIGITPVSNLKKEFISLKNEMGYEEALPFFTQNVANVLGLKNTGMIKEGFDVGLEMSGNGSAF
;
A
#
# COMPACT_ATOMS: atom_id res chain seq x y z
N LEU A 1 -7.43 -4.75 -7.15
CA LEU A 1 -8.55 -4.21 -7.86
C LEU A 1 -9.85 -4.94 -7.52
N GLY A 2 -10.47 -4.58 -6.43
CA GLY A 2 -11.71 -5.16 -5.92
C GLY A 2 -11.53 -6.44 -5.14
N THR A 3 -12.65 -7.04 -4.75
CA THR A 3 -12.72 -8.23 -3.90
C THR A 3 -12.35 -9.53 -4.61
N ASP A 4 -12.27 -9.51 -5.94
CA ASP A 4 -11.95 -10.69 -6.72
C ASP A 4 -10.45 -10.82 -6.95
N GLY A 5 -9.78 -11.53 -6.03
CA GLY A 5 -8.38 -11.92 -6.17
C GLY A 5 -8.14 -13.22 -6.94
N TYR A 6 -9.21 -13.91 -7.35
CA TYR A 6 -9.11 -15.23 -8.01
C TYR A 6 -9.25 -15.14 -9.52
N THR A 7 -10.13 -14.28 -10.04
CA THR A 7 -10.35 -14.16 -11.49
C THR A 7 -9.57 -13.02 -12.12
N ARG A 8 -9.11 -12.05 -11.33
CA ARG A 8 -8.19 -11.00 -11.79
C ARG A 8 -6.75 -11.44 -11.61
N ASN A 9 -5.90 -11.08 -12.56
CA ASN A 9 -4.52 -11.53 -12.57
C ASN A 9 -3.54 -10.38 -12.82
N THR A 10 -2.28 -10.62 -12.47
CA THR A 10 -1.18 -9.66 -12.64
C THR A 10 -0.97 -9.26 -14.10
N LYS A 11 -1.27 -10.15 -15.06
CA LYS A 11 -1.13 -9.89 -16.50
C LYS A 11 -2.04 -8.77 -17.00
N GLU A 12 -3.31 -8.76 -16.58
CA GLU A 12 -4.26 -7.70 -16.93
C GLU A 12 -3.87 -6.37 -16.29
N LEU A 13 -3.44 -6.43 -15.05
CA LEU A 13 -2.96 -5.26 -14.32
C LEU A 13 -1.72 -4.65 -14.98
N PHE A 14 -0.79 -5.49 -15.41
CA PHE A 14 0.41 -5.07 -16.14
C PHE A 14 0.07 -4.40 -17.47
N ALA A 15 -0.87 -4.95 -18.23
CA ALA A 15 -1.35 -4.35 -19.47
C ALA A 15 -1.95 -2.95 -19.23
N LYS A 16 -2.73 -2.80 -18.13
CA LYS A 16 -3.30 -1.50 -17.74
C LYS A 16 -2.21 -0.50 -17.31
N ALA A 17 -1.21 -0.93 -16.56
CA ALA A 17 -0.10 -0.08 -16.18
C ALA A 17 0.68 0.42 -17.40
N LYS A 18 0.92 -0.44 -18.41
CA LYS A 18 1.54 -0.04 -19.67
C LYS A 18 0.69 1.00 -20.43
N GLU A 19 -0.64 0.81 -20.51
CA GLU A 19 -1.54 1.78 -21.14
C GLU A 19 -1.43 3.16 -20.46
N LEU A 20 -1.45 3.21 -19.13
CA LEU A 20 -1.32 4.45 -18.36
C LEU A 20 0.05 5.12 -18.60
N THR A 21 1.12 4.35 -18.62
CA THR A 21 2.48 4.85 -18.89
C THR A 21 2.57 5.47 -20.29
N GLN A 22 1.92 4.89 -21.31
CA GLN A 22 1.84 5.48 -22.65
C GLN A 22 1.10 6.84 -22.65
N LYS A 23 0.21 7.04 -21.70
CA LYS A 23 -0.51 8.31 -21.48
C LYS A 23 0.24 9.27 -20.54
N ARG A 24 1.52 9.00 -20.29
CA ARG A 24 2.40 9.77 -19.38
C ARG A 24 1.96 9.79 -17.92
N VAL A 25 1.24 8.75 -17.47
CA VAL A 25 0.94 8.51 -16.08
C VAL A 25 1.87 7.40 -15.60
N HIS A 26 2.79 7.72 -14.70
CA HIS A 26 3.66 6.71 -14.10
C HIS A 26 2.81 5.71 -13.31
N ALA A 27 2.80 4.47 -13.75
CA ALA A 27 2.00 3.40 -13.16
C ALA A 27 2.89 2.22 -12.77
N TYR A 28 2.82 1.87 -11.51
CA TYR A 28 3.53 0.73 -10.94
C TYR A 28 2.51 -0.29 -10.45
N ILE A 29 2.93 -1.53 -10.33
CA ILE A 29 2.08 -2.63 -9.87
C ILE A 29 2.78 -3.47 -8.83
N LEU A 30 2.00 -4.26 -8.11
CA LEU A 30 2.47 -5.35 -7.26
C LEU A 30 2.05 -6.66 -7.91
N THR A 31 2.92 -7.66 -7.89
CA THR A 31 2.54 -9.02 -8.25
C THR A 31 1.78 -9.69 -7.11
N GLY A 32 1.06 -10.76 -7.38
CA GLY A 32 0.24 -11.45 -6.39
C GLY A 32 -1.16 -10.87 -6.22
N SER A 33 -1.81 -11.32 -5.17
CA SER A 33 -3.19 -10.96 -4.83
C SER A 33 -3.40 -11.05 -3.32
N TYR A 34 -4.52 -11.62 -2.87
CA TYR A 34 -4.81 -11.88 -1.45
C TYR A 34 -4.26 -13.21 -0.95
N THR A 35 -3.87 -14.09 -1.86
CA THR A 35 -3.58 -15.48 -1.54
C THR A 35 -2.10 -15.83 -1.67
N TYR A 36 -1.71 -16.87 -0.96
CA TYR A 36 -0.44 -17.56 -1.09
C TYR A 36 -0.72 -19.05 -1.38
N PRO A 37 0.01 -19.72 -2.28
CA PRO A 37 1.13 -19.21 -3.08
C PRO A 37 0.77 -18.06 -4.01
N THR A 38 1.76 -17.18 -4.27
CA THR A 38 1.58 -15.94 -5.01
C THR A 38 1.37 -16.20 -6.50
N TYR A 39 0.32 -15.63 -7.09
CA TYR A 39 0.14 -15.63 -8.55
C TYR A 39 1.06 -14.59 -9.18
N THR A 40 1.93 -15.03 -10.07
CA THR A 40 2.95 -14.22 -10.73
C THR A 40 2.67 -14.03 -12.21
N LEU A 41 3.34 -13.08 -12.83
CA LEU A 41 3.29 -12.86 -14.28
C LEU A 41 4.24 -13.80 -15.04
N THR A 42 5.40 -14.01 -14.43
CA THR A 42 6.39 -15.03 -14.79
C THR A 42 6.19 -16.24 -13.87
N ASP A 43 7.10 -17.13 -13.75
CA ASP A 43 6.92 -18.34 -12.96
C ASP A 43 7.30 -18.18 -11.48
N SER A 44 7.88 -17.02 -11.09
CA SER A 44 8.30 -16.76 -9.70
C SER A 44 8.13 -15.30 -9.29
N VAL A 45 8.08 -15.07 -7.98
CA VAL A 45 8.09 -13.71 -7.38
C VAL A 45 9.40 -13.01 -7.72
N GLU A 46 10.49 -13.73 -7.66
CA GLU A 46 11.83 -13.23 -7.95
C GLU A 46 11.94 -12.74 -9.39
N ASP A 47 11.46 -13.50 -10.35
CA ASP A 47 11.50 -13.14 -11.76
C ASP A 47 10.62 -11.94 -12.07
N ASP A 48 9.42 -11.90 -11.49
CA ASP A 48 8.54 -10.73 -11.61
C ASP A 48 9.23 -9.45 -11.13
N ILE A 49 9.91 -9.49 -9.99
CA ILE A 49 10.61 -8.34 -9.44
C ILE A 49 11.86 -7.99 -10.24
N VAL A 50 12.67 -8.99 -10.63
CA VAL A 50 13.96 -8.78 -11.30
C VAL A 50 13.78 -8.30 -12.73
N PHE A 51 12.88 -8.90 -13.50
CA PHE A 51 12.78 -8.65 -14.94
C PHE A 51 11.74 -7.61 -15.33
N ILE A 52 10.88 -7.16 -14.41
CA ILE A 52 9.80 -6.21 -14.71
C ILE A 52 9.94 -4.96 -13.84
N ASP A 53 10.47 -3.88 -14.43
CA ASP A 53 10.76 -2.62 -13.72
C ASP A 53 9.56 -2.00 -13.02
N SER A 54 8.38 -2.13 -13.61
CA SER A 54 7.13 -1.59 -13.04
C SER A 54 6.54 -2.41 -11.89
N ILE A 55 7.11 -3.59 -11.57
CA ILE A 55 6.72 -4.38 -10.39
C ILE A 55 7.58 -3.95 -9.21
N LEU A 56 6.95 -3.32 -8.21
CA LEU A 56 7.60 -2.78 -7.01
C LEU A 56 7.44 -3.66 -5.78
N GLY A 57 7.03 -4.91 -5.95
CA GLY A 57 6.88 -5.86 -4.85
C GLY A 57 5.71 -6.80 -5.00
N VAL A 58 5.24 -7.30 -3.88
CA VAL A 58 4.19 -8.33 -3.79
C VAL A 58 3.02 -7.83 -2.98
N LYS A 59 1.80 -8.19 -3.40
CA LYS A 59 0.56 -8.01 -2.64
C LYS A 59 0.17 -9.33 -1.98
N LEU A 60 -0.23 -9.24 -0.70
CA LEU A 60 -0.78 -10.36 0.07
C LEU A 60 -1.86 -9.84 1.02
N ALA A 61 -2.88 -10.64 1.33
CA ALA A 61 -3.78 -10.38 2.46
C ALA A 61 -3.28 -11.09 3.72
N LEU A 62 -3.35 -10.39 4.85
CA LEU A 62 -2.93 -10.91 6.15
C LEU A 62 -4.00 -10.59 7.19
N SER A 63 -4.26 -11.55 8.09
CA SER A 63 -5.28 -11.43 9.13
C SER A 63 -6.65 -11.00 8.57
N ASP A 64 -7.03 -11.59 7.45
CA ASP A 64 -8.25 -11.32 6.69
C ASP A 64 -8.94 -12.66 6.33
N HIS A 65 -10.26 -12.72 6.46
CA HIS A 65 -11.05 -13.93 6.13
C HIS A 65 -10.94 -14.36 4.66
N ARG A 66 -10.42 -13.49 3.77
CA ARG A 66 -10.15 -13.79 2.36
C ARG A 66 -8.70 -14.21 2.11
N SER A 67 -7.86 -14.19 3.14
CA SER A 67 -6.47 -14.61 3.03
C SER A 67 -6.35 -16.14 2.95
N SER A 68 -5.20 -16.62 2.50
CA SER A 68 -4.86 -18.04 2.54
C SER A 68 -4.29 -18.48 3.89
N HIS A 69 -4.30 -17.60 4.90
CA HIS A 69 -3.75 -17.85 6.24
C HIS A 69 -2.30 -18.40 6.18
N ILE A 70 -1.45 -17.64 5.48
CA ILE A 70 -0.03 -17.97 5.36
C ILE A 70 0.60 -18.23 6.72
N THR A 71 1.41 -19.29 6.83
CA THR A 71 2.15 -19.59 8.05
C THR A 71 3.34 -18.65 8.25
N ASP A 72 3.85 -18.54 9.48
CA ASP A 72 5.02 -17.72 9.79
C ASP A 72 6.24 -18.12 8.93
N ASP A 73 6.46 -19.41 8.71
CA ASP A 73 7.56 -19.93 7.88
C ASP A 73 7.44 -19.54 6.41
N GLU A 74 6.22 -19.59 5.87
CA GLU A 74 5.94 -19.16 4.50
C GLU A 74 6.08 -17.65 4.35
N LEU A 75 5.65 -16.86 5.35
CA LEU A 75 5.82 -15.42 5.35
C LEU A 75 7.30 -15.01 5.38
N VAL A 76 8.11 -15.66 6.21
CA VAL A 76 9.57 -15.48 6.24
C VAL A 76 10.19 -15.85 4.89
N ARG A 77 9.77 -16.95 4.28
CA ARG A 77 10.27 -17.39 2.97
C ARG A 77 9.92 -16.37 1.88
N LEU A 78 8.67 -15.94 1.80
CA LEU A 78 8.22 -14.93 0.83
C LEU A 78 8.98 -13.60 1.01
N ALA A 79 9.14 -13.13 2.25
CA ALA A 79 9.90 -11.93 2.56
C ALA A 79 11.38 -12.06 2.15
N SER A 80 11.98 -13.22 2.34
CA SER A 80 13.37 -13.52 1.93
C SER A 80 13.52 -13.54 0.41
N GLN A 81 12.56 -14.08 -0.32
CA GLN A 81 12.51 -14.07 -1.79
C GLN A 81 12.45 -12.63 -2.32
N ILE A 82 11.55 -11.81 -1.78
CA ILE A 82 11.41 -10.39 -2.16
C ILE A 82 12.72 -9.63 -1.88
N ARG A 83 13.32 -9.85 -0.71
CA ARG A 83 14.60 -9.21 -0.34
C ARG A 83 15.71 -9.58 -1.33
N THR A 84 15.85 -10.85 -1.66
CA THR A 84 16.87 -11.33 -2.60
C THR A 84 16.66 -10.75 -4.00
N ALA A 85 15.42 -10.78 -4.50
CA ALA A 85 15.07 -10.20 -5.79
C ALA A 85 15.32 -8.69 -5.84
N SER A 86 14.99 -7.97 -4.76
CA SER A 86 15.27 -6.53 -4.59
C SER A 86 16.77 -6.23 -4.73
N LEU A 87 17.64 -7.02 -4.10
CA LEU A 87 19.09 -6.87 -4.18
C LEU A 87 19.61 -7.14 -5.61
N ILE A 88 19.12 -8.18 -6.27
CA ILE A 88 19.51 -8.53 -7.65
C ILE A 88 19.05 -7.44 -8.63
N ALA A 89 17.82 -6.97 -8.49
CA ALA A 89 17.24 -5.94 -9.35
C ALA A 89 17.82 -4.53 -9.12
N GLY A 90 18.54 -4.31 -8.01
CA GLY A 90 19.02 -2.98 -7.62
C GLY A 90 17.91 -1.96 -7.37
N LYS A 91 16.70 -2.43 -7.03
CA LYS A 91 15.53 -1.61 -6.72
C LYS A 91 14.89 -2.07 -5.41
N GLN A 92 14.23 -1.15 -4.71
CA GLN A 92 13.42 -1.51 -3.54
C GLN A 92 12.18 -2.26 -3.98
N ALA A 93 11.87 -3.35 -3.29
CA ALA A 93 10.63 -4.09 -3.45
C ALA A 93 10.03 -4.39 -2.09
N ASN A 94 8.71 -4.24 -1.98
CA ASN A 94 7.97 -4.36 -0.72
C ASN A 94 7.00 -5.53 -0.74
N LEU A 95 6.70 -6.05 0.45
CA LEU A 95 5.54 -6.90 0.69
C LEU A 95 4.41 -6.00 1.23
N THR A 96 3.50 -5.61 0.34
CA THR A 96 2.33 -4.82 0.69
C THR A 96 1.25 -5.73 1.23
N LEU A 97 0.85 -5.51 2.47
CA LEU A 97 -0.09 -6.34 3.20
C LEU A 97 -1.47 -5.67 3.28
N HIS A 98 -2.49 -6.30 2.65
CA HIS A 98 -3.88 -5.96 2.91
C HIS A 98 -4.25 -6.50 4.29
N MET A 99 -4.43 -5.63 5.25
CA MET A 99 -4.78 -6.02 6.61
C MET A 99 -6.30 -6.18 6.75
N GLY A 100 -6.70 -7.31 7.32
CA GLY A 100 -8.10 -7.59 7.63
C GLY A 100 -8.49 -7.25 9.07
N ASP A 101 -9.61 -7.82 9.50
CA ASP A 101 -10.22 -7.57 10.83
C ASP A 101 -9.98 -8.71 11.83
N GLU A 102 -9.15 -9.70 11.47
CA GLU A 102 -8.87 -10.83 12.35
C GLU A 102 -7.98 -10.42 13.54
N LYS A 103 -8.14 -11.15 14.64
CA LYS A 103 -7.48 -10.87 15.93
C LYS A 103 -5.95 -10.93 15.86
N ALA A 104 -5.39 -11.60 14.86
CA ALA A 104 -3.94 -11.73 14.74
C ALA A 104 -3.26 -10.37 14.44
N GLY A 105 -3.96 -9.43 13.78
CA GLY A 105 -3.41 -8.12 13.47
C GLY A 105 -2.06 -8.21 12.74
N LEU A 106 -1.06 -7.49 13.21
CA LEU A 106 0.32 -7.55 12.69
C LEU A 106 1.21 -8.61 13.37
N ASN A 107 0.68 -9.47 14.25
CA ASN A 107 1.50 -10.47 14.93
C ASN A 107 2.32 -11.37 13.97
N PRO A 108 1.79 -11.85 12.82
CA PRO A 108 2.62 -12.64 11.90
C PRO A 108 3.83 -11.86 11.37
N VAL A 109 3.70 -10.54 11.17
CA VAL A 109 4.84 -9.69 10.77
C VAL A 109 5.86 -9.58 11.92
N PHE A 110 5.40 -9.36 13.15
CA PHE A 110 6.29 -9.30 14.32
C PHE A 110 7.03 -10.61 14.50
N HIS A 111 6.35 -11.76 14.39
CA HIS A 111 7.00 -13.07 14.45
C HIS A 111 8.04 -13.27 13.33
N ALA A 112 7.74 -12.83 12.10
CA ALA A 112 8.70 -12.92 11.01
C ALA A 112 9.96 -12.08 11.27
N LEU A 113 9.81 -10.87 11.84
CA LEU A 113 10.91 -9.98 12.21
C LEU A 113 11.74 -10.53 13.38
N GLU A 114 11.13 -11.26 14.31
CA GLU A 114 11.85 -11.91 15.43
C GLU A 114 12.63 -13.16 14.98
N ARG A 115 12.15 -13.87 13.96
CA ARG A 115 12.71 -15.15 13.51
C ARG A 115 13.80 -15.02 12.46
N ALA A 116 13.86 -13.92 11.72
CA ALA A 116 14.80 -13.74 10.63
C ALA A 116 15.26 -12.29 10.51
N ASP A 117 16.49 -12.09 10.02
CA ASP A 117 17.06 -10.77 9.75
C ASP A 117 16.41 -10.12 8.51
N ILE A 118 15.12 -9.87 8.59
CA ILE A 118 14.34 -9.19 7.54
C ILE A 118 14.23 -7.72 7.91
N PRO A 119 14.56 -6.79 6.99
CA PRO A 119 14.35 -5.36 7.26
C PRO A 119 12.87 -5.06 7.50
N VAL A 120 12.55 -4.31 8.54
CA VAL A 120 11.18 -3.87 8.83
C VAL A 120 10.56 -3.12 7.65
N SER A 121 11.37 -2.36 6.91
CA SER A 121 10.98 -1.59 5.73
C SER A 121 10.54 -2.45 4.55
N LEU A 122 10.72 -3.77 4.60
CA LEU A 122 10.22 -4.67 3.57
C LEU A 122 8.70 -4.84 3.65
N PHE A 123 8.11 -4.73 4.82
CA PHE A 123 6.68 -4.85 5.03
C PHE A 123 6.00 -3.48 4.95
N HIS A 124 4.88 -3.42 4.22
CA HIS A 124 4.06 -2.21 4.09
C HIS A 124 2.57 -2.56 4.31
N PRO A 125 2.12 -2.60 5.58
CA PRO A 125 0.72 -2.88 5.90
C PRO A 125 -0.18 -1.71 5.49
N THR A 126 -1.31 -2.04 4.84
CA THR A 126 -2.36 -1.09 4.45
C THR A 126 -3.62 -1.28 5.28
N HIS A 127 -4.54 -0.32 5.26
CA HIS A 127 -5.78 -0.32 6.06
C HIS A 127 -5.53 -0.28 7.57
N CYS A 128 -4.42 0.29 8.00
CA CYS A 128 -3.98 0.22 9.39
C CYS A 128 -4.92 0.93 10.38
N SER A 129 -5.82 1.80 9.92
CA SER A 129 -6.86 2.46 10.72
C SER A 129 -8.19 1.70 10.82
N ARG A 130 -8.29 0.49 10.23
CA ARG A 130 -9.53 -0.27 10.10
C ARG A 130 -10.20 -0.59 11.44
N ASN A 131 -9.42 -0.95 12.45
CA ASN A 131 -9.92 -1.19 13.79
C ASN A 131 -8.88 -0.81 14.87
N PRO A 132 -9.30 -0.57 16.14
CA PRO A 132 -8.39 -0.09 17.20
C PRO A 132 -7.25 -1.06 17.52
N HIS A 133 -7.45 -2.36 17.41
CA HIS A 133 -6.41 -3.36 17.68
C HIS A 133 -5.31 -3.28 16.62
N LEU A 134 -5.68 -3.33 15.36
CA LEU A 134 -4.73 -3.19 14.25
C LEU A 134 -4.00 -1.85 14.28
N PHE A 135 -4.70 -0.76 14.61
CA PHE A 135 -4.08 0.55 14.71
C PHE A 135 -3.02 0.62 15.82
N LYS A 136 -3.26 -0.03 16.95
CA LYS A 136 -2.24 -0.16 18.02
C LYS A 136 -0.99 -0.91 17.53
N ASP A 137 -1.18 -1.98 16.78
CA ASP A 137 -0.08 -2.72 16.17
C ASP A 137 0.67 -1.86 15.13
N ALA A 138 -0.06 -1.04 14.35
CA ALA A 138 0.52 -0.12 13.38
C ALA A 138 1.41 0.94 14.04
N LEU A 139 1.00 1.50 15.18
CA LEU A 139 1.83 2.41 15.97
C LEU A 139 3.13 1.74 16.43
N LYS A 140 3.03 0.52 16.98
CA LYS A 140 4.20 -0.27 17.38
C LYS A 140 5.12 -0.54 16.17
N PHE A 141 4.56 -0.92 15.03
CA PHE A 141 5.31 -1.19 13.81
C PHE A 141 6.05 0.06 13.29
N ALA A 142 5.39 1.22 13.33
CA ALA A 142 6.01 2.49 12.96
C ALA A 142 7.16 2.88 13.92
N GLU A 143 7.02 2.63 15.24
CA GLU A 143 8.08 2.84 16.22
C GLU A 143 9.31 1.94 15.97
N MET A 144 9.12 0.76 15.35
CA MET A 144 10.22 -0.11 14.91
C MET A 144 10.87 0.39 13.61
N GLY A 145 10.39 1.49 13.01
CA GLY A 145 10.89 2.07 11.77
C GLY A 145 10.14 1.63 10.51
N GLY A 146 9.08 0.85 10.65
CA GLY A 146 8.19 0.47 9.54
C GLY A 146 7.35 1.63 9.03
N THR A 147 6.86 1.52 7.80
CA THR A 147 5.93 2.48 7.21
C THR A 147 4.56 1.84 7.08
N VAL A 148 3.53 2.54 7.50
CA VAL A 148 2.13 2.09 7.48
C VAL A 148 1.30 2.92 6.52
N ASP A 149 0.25 2.33 5.96
CA ASP A 149 -0.68 3.02 5.10
C ASP A 149 -2.07 3.15 5.75
N LEU A 150 -2.60 4.36 5.70
CA LEU A 150 -3.95 4.67 6.13
C LEU A 150 -4.83 4.83 4.88
N THR A 151 -5.87 4.00 4.79
CA THR A 151 -6.83 4.11 3.69
C THR A 151 -7.83 5.22 4.00
N CYS A 152 -7.96 6.17 3.07
CA CYS A 152 -8.85 7.32 3.25
C CYS A 152 -10.20 7.13 2.55
N GLU A 153 -11.23 7.70 3.15
CA GLU A 153 -12.58 7.78 2.58
C GLU A 153 -12.88 9.16 1.97
N GLY A 154 -11.97 10.11 2.12
CA GLY A 154 -12.11 11.49 1.63
C GLY A 154 -12.92 12.38 2.56
N ASP A 155 -12.96 12.05 3.84
CA ASP A 155 -13.71 12.75 4.90
C ASP A 155 -12.80 13.42 5.95
N GLY A 156 -11.47 13.31 5.79
CA GLY A 156 -10.46 13.92 6.67
C GLY A 156 -10.19 13.17 7.97
N LYS A 157 -10.82 12.02 8.20
CA LYS A 157 -10.65 11.25 9.44
C LYS A 157 -9.24 10.70 9.64
N THR A 158 -8.44 10.57 8.60
CA THR A 158 -7.05 10.12 8.74
C THR A 158 -6.22 11.03 9.65
N LEU A 159 -6.60 12.31 9.79
CA LEU A 159 -5.94 13.26 10.68
C LEU A 159 -5.91 12.79 12.15
N GLU A 160 -6.98 12.18 12.63
CA GLU A 160 -7.08 11.70 14.02
C GLU A 160 -6.07 10.56 14.27
N PHE A 161 -5.81 9.75 13.26
CA PHE A 161 -4.82 8.69 13.32
C PHE A 161 -3.40 9.24 13.17
N ILE A 162 -3.16 10.14 12.21
CA ILE A 162 -1.84 10.76 11.96
C ILE A 162 -1.28 11.41 13.23
N LYS A 163 -2.11 12.13 13.99
CA LYS A 163 -1.71 12.82 15.24
C LYS A 163 -1.16 11.89 16.32
N GLN A 164 -1.36 10.58 16.21
CA GLN A 164 -0.90 9.60 17.19
C GLN A 164 0.48 9.02 16.85
N PHE A 165 0.98 9.24 15.64
CA PHE A 165 2.33 8.81 15.26
C PHE A 165 3.39 9.79 15.76
N LYS A 166 4.48 9.26 16.33
CA LYS A 166 5.64 10.07 16.75
C LYS A 166 6.45 10.57 15.55
N ASP A 167 6.51 9.77 14.50
CA ASP A 167 7.20 10.09 13.24
C ASP A 167 6.21 9.94 12.07
N THR A 168 5.70 11.05 11.60
CA THR A 168 4.73 11.09 10.51
C THR A 168 5.33 10.76 9.15
N SER A 169 6.67 10.74 9.01
CA SER A 169 7.33 10.25 7.80
C SER A 169 7.13 8.74 7.56
N LYS A 170 6.63 8.02 8.57
CA LYS A 170 6.28 6.60 8.54
C LYS A 170 4.81 6.34 8.18
N VAL A 171 4.10 7.36 7.71
CA VAL A 171 2.69 7.25 7.34
C VAL A 171 2.51 7.60 5.87
N THR A 172 1.81 6.74 5.15
CA THR A 172 1.29 7.02 3.80
C THR A 172 -0.24 7.02 3.83
N ILE A 173 -0.84 7.67 2.84
CA ILE A 173 -2.29 7.67 2.66
C ILE A 173 -2.60 7.17 1.26
N SER A 174 -3.50 6.19 1.16
CA SER A 174 -4.01 5.67 -0.10
C SER A 174 -5.53 5.69 -0.13
N SER A 175 -6.11 5.62 -1.32
CA SER A 175 -7.57 5.63 -1.49
C SER A 175 -8.19 4.25 -1.60
N ASP A 176 -7.40 3.21 -1.82
CA ASP A 176 -7.91 1.90 -2.26
C ASP A 176 -8.92 2.04 -3.43
N ALA A 177 -8.64 2.99 -4.33
CA ALA A 177 -9.54 3.34 -5.42
C ALA A 177 -9.83 2.13 -6.32
N GLN A 178 -11.09 2.02 -6.76
CA GLN A 178 -11.63 0.86 -7.49
C GLN A 178 -11.63 -0.45 -6.67
N GLY A 179 -11.27 -0.39 -5.39
CA GLY A 179 -11.55 -1.43 -4.43
C GLY A 179 -13.05 -1.52 -4.14
N SER A 180 -13.59 -2.72 -4.01
CA SER A 180 -14.97 -2.92 -3.57
C SER A 180 -15.02 -2.97 -2.04
N TRP A 181 -16.10 -2.45 -1.50
CA TRP A 181 -16.44 -2.57 -0.10
C TRP A 181 -17.84 -3.15 0.05
N SER A 182 -18.10 -3.79 1.18
CA SER A 182 -19.41 -4.35 1.51
C SER A 182 -19.76 -4.04 2.96
N THR A 183 -21.03 -3.75 3.21
CA THR A 183 -21.59 -3.74 4.55
C THR A 183 -22.54 -4.92 4.72
N TYR A 184 -22.72 -5.35 5.96
CA TYR A 184 -23.49 -6.55 6.27
C TYR A 184 -24.61 -6.23 7.24
N ASN A 185 -25.70 -6.95 7.16
CA ASN A 185 -26.78 -6.99 8.14
C ASN A 185 -26.32 -7.82 9.36
N GLU A 186 -27.10 -7.77 10.44
CA GLU A 186 -26.85 -8.56 11.66
C GLU A 186 -26.85 -10.08 11.43
N ASP A 187 -27.58 -10.55 10.43
CA ASP A 187 -27.65 -11.96 10.03
C ASP A 187 -26.48 -12.41 9.11
N GLY A 188 -25.53 -11.49 8.80
CA GLY A 188 -24.40 -11.75 7.92
C GLY A 188 -24.71 -11.64 6.43
N SER A 189 -25.95 -11.34 6.03
CA SER A 189 -26.29 -11.05 4.64
C SER A 189 -25.73 -9.70 4.19
N ILE A 190 -25.43 -9.58 2.89
CA ILE A 190 -24.90 -8.33 2.32
C ILE A 190 -26.02 -7.27 2.38
N LYS A 191 -25.71 -6.13 2.99
CA LYS A 191 -26.57 -4.96 3.05
C LYS A 191 -26.33 -4.02 1.88
N GLU A 192 -25.06 -3.77 1.57
CA GLU A 192 -24.66 -2.83 0.54
C GLU A 192 -23.29 -3.21 -0.03
N ILE A 193 -23.11 -2.97 -1.33
CA ILE A 193 -21.82 -3.11 -2.02
C ILE A 193 -21.55 -1.81 -2.75
N GLY A 194 -20.31 -1.33 -2.67
CA GLY A 194 -19.86 -0.16 -3.41
C GLY A 194 -18.45 -0.30 -3.94
N ILE A 195 -18.02 0.71 -4.68
CA ILE A 195 -16.67 0.84 -5.22
C ILE A 195 -16.09 2.16 -4.73
N THR A 196 -14.87 2.11 -4.21
CA THR A 196 -14.18 3.30 -3.70
C THR A 196 -13.86 4.27 -4.85
N PRO A 197 -14.32 5.53 -4.77
CA PRO A 197 -14.05 6.52 -5.80
C PRO A 197 -12.58 6.94 -5.83
N VAL A 198 -12.03 7.15 -7.03
CA VAL A 198 -10.68 7.70 -7.23
C VAL A 198 -10.53 9.09 -6.59
N SER A 199 -11.62 9.86 -6.53
CA SER A 199 -11.63 11.22 -5.98
C SER A 199 -11.39 11.30 -4.47
N ASN A 200 -11.48 10.18 -3.72
CA ASN A 200 -11.31 10.19 -2.27
C ASN A 200 -9.91 10.69 -1.86
N LEU A 201 -8.88 10.31 -2.58
CA LEU A 201 -7.51 10.76 -2.28
C LEU A 201 -7.38 12.29 -2.35
N LYS A 202 -7.95 12.90 -3.40
CA LYS A 202 -7.94 14.37 -3.56
C LYS A 202 -8.77 15.07 -2.47
N LYS A 203 -9.94 14.52 -2.12
CA LYS A 203 -10.78 15.06 -1.05
C LYS A 203 -10.05 15.01 0.30
N GLU A 204 -9.41 13.89 0.61
CA GLU A 204 -8.63 13.71 1.83
C GLU A 204 -7.49 14.72 1.90
N PHE A 205 -6.71 14.87 0.83
CA PHE A 205 -5.65 15.88 0.77
C PHE A 205 -6.18 17.29 1.03
N ILE A 206 -7.33 17.66 0.44
CA ILE A 206 -7.93 18.99 0.66
C ILE A 206 -8.33 19.16 2.12
N SER A 207 -8.93 18.14 2.75
CA SER A 207 -9.30 18.17 4.16
C SER A 207 -8.08 18.34 5.07
N LEU A 208 -7.05 17.52 4.88
CA LEU A 208 -5.81 17.61 5.66
C LEU A 208 -5.10 18.95 5.46
N LYS A 209 -4.99 19.42 4.21
CA LYS A 209 -4.39 20.71 3.91
C LYS A 209 -5.08 21.88 4.63
N ASN A 210 -6.39 21.83 4.76
CA ASN A 210 -7.15 22.88 5.45
C ASN A 210 -6.94 22.88 6.98
N GLU A 211 -6.64 21.72 7.56
CA GLU A 211 -6.45 21.54 9.00
C GLU A 211 -5.00 21.73 9.45
N MET A 212 -4.02 21.21 8.69
CA MET A 212 -2.62 21.19 9.10
C MET A 212 -1.69 21.99 8.18
N GLY A 213 -2.19 22.53 7.06
CA GLY A 213 -1.40 23.24 6.08
C GLY A 213 -0.88 22.37 4.94
N TYR A 214 -0.46 23.05 3.86
CA TYR A 214 -0.03 22.38 2.63
C TYR A 214 1.25 21.57 2.82
N GLU A 215 2.26 22.18 3.46
CA GLU A 215 3.58 21.59 3.63
C GLU A 215 3.57 20.34 4.53
N GLU A 216 2.69 20.33 5.54
CA GLU A 216 2.54 19.20 6.44
C GLU A 216 1.69 18.08 5.84
N ALA A 217 0.66 18.42 5.04
CA ALA A 217 -0.25 17.42 4.46
C ALA A 217 0.35 16.70 3.24
N LEU A 218 1.09 17.40 2.39
CA LEU A 218 1.56 16.87 1.11
C LEU A 218 2.45 15.62 1.22
N PRO A 219 3.38 15.50 2.18
CA PRO A 219 4.27 14.36 2.28
C PRO A 219 3.58 13.00 2.36
N PHE A 220 2.40 12.91 3.00
CA PHE A 220 1.65 11.65 3.11
C PHE A 220 1.21 11.07 1.76
N PHE A 221 1.07 11.93 0.75
CA PHE A 221 0.60 11.58 -0.59
C PHE A 221 1.73 11.55 -1.62
N THR A 222 2.93 11.99 -1.27
CA THR A 222 4.04 12.19 -2.21
C THR A 222 5.35 11.61 -1.69
N GLN A 223 6.10 12.35 -0.87
CA GLN A 223 7.43 11.96 -0.43
C GLN A 223 7.45 10.66 0.37
N ASN A 224 6.53 10.47 1.32
CA ASN A 224 6.47 9.25 2.11
C ASN A 224 6.16 8.04 1.23
N VAL A 225 5.26 8.22 0.24
CA VAL A 225 4.92 7.20 -0.75
C VAL A 225 6.13 6.86 -1.62
N ALA A 226 6.82 7.87 -2.14
CA ALA A 226 8.04 7.68 -2.94
C ALA A 226 9.12 6.93 -2.14
N ASN A 227 9.30 7.28 -0.86
CA ASN A 227 10.28 6.64 0.02
C ASN A 227 9.95 5.16 0.25
N VAL A 228 8.71 4.83 0.59
CA VAL A 228 8.32 3.43 0.87
C VAL A 228 8.37 2.57 -0.39
N LEU A 229 8.05 3.13 -1.55
CA LEU A 229 8.09 2.42 -2.83
C LEU A 229 9.48 2.44 -3.49
N GLY A 230 10.48 3.12 -2.89
CA GLY A 230 11.83 3.21 -3.45
C GLY A 230 11.91 3.98 -4.77
N LEU A 231 10.95 4.87 -5.03
CA LEU A 231 10.92 5.69 -6.23
C LEU A 231 11.96 6.80 -6.13
N LYS A 232 12.90 6.78 -7.07
CA LYS A 232 13.96 7.81 -7.13
C LYS A 232 13.46 9.01 -7.92
N ASN A 233 13.94 10.19 -7.55
CA ASN A 233 13.68 11.44 -8.26
C ASN A 233 12.19 11.80 -8.41
N THR A 234 11.35 11.44 -7.44
CA THR A 234 9.92 11.78 -7.40
C THR A 234 9.46 12.05 -5.96
N GLY A 235 8.27 12.58 -5.80
CA GLY A 235 7.65 12.82 -4.48
C GLY A 235 7.97 14.19 -3.86
N MET A 236 8.81 15.02 -4.47
CA MET A 236 9.09 16.40 -4.03
C MET A 236 9.46 17.30 -5.21
N ILE A 237 9.32 18.60 -5.03
CA ILE A 237 9.78 19.60 -6.00
C ILE A 237 11.26 19.86 -5.74
N LYS A 238 12.12 19.34 -6.60
CA LYS A 238 13.57 19.48 -6.52
C LYS A 238 14.19 19.40 -7.90
N GLU A 239 15.32 20.09 -8.13
CA GLU A 239 16.06 20.01 -9.38
C GLU A 239 16.47 18.56 -9.70
N GLY A 240 16.22 18.11 -10.94
CA GLY A 240 16.47 16.75 -11.38
C GLY A 240 15.40 15.73 -11.01
N PHE A 241 14.31 16.16 -10.38
CA PHE A 241 13.17 15.29 -10.06
C PHE A 241 12.10 15.35 -11.15
N ASP A 242 11.39 14.24 -11.33
CA ASP A 242 10.21 14.15 -12.19
C ASP A 242 9.08 14.97 -11.56
N VAL A 243 8.48 15.86 -12.34
CA VAL A 243 7.40 16.73 -11.87
C VAL A 243 6.06 16.23 -12.42
N GLY A 244 5.17 15.81 -11.52
CA GLY A 244 3.75 15.70 -11.80
C GLY A 244 3.07 17.04 -11.47
N LEU A 245 2.63 17.78 -12.48
CA LEU A 245 1.87 19.03 -12.28
C LEU A 245 0.39 18.77 -12.49
N GLU A 246 -0.44 19.06 -11.49
CA GLU A 246 -1.87 19.27 -11.66
C GLU A 246 -2.11 20.78 -11.76
N MET A 247 -2.66 21.23 -12.89
CA MET A 247 -3.11 22.62 -13.05
C MET A 247 -4.54 22.73 -12.52
N SER A 248 -4.76 23.50 -11.48
CA SER A 248 -6.13 23.87 -11.08
C SER A 248 -6.73 24.82 -12.11
N GLY A 249 -8.06 24.77 -12.30
CA GLY A 249 -8.77 25.61 -13.29
C GLY A 249 -8.60 27.12 -13.13
N ASN A 250 -7.87 27.60 -12.11
CA ASN A 250 -7.55 29.01 -11.86
C ASN A 250 -6.07 29.35 -12.18
N GLY A 251 -5.35 28.48 -12.90
CA GLY A 251 -3.98 28.76 -13.34
C GLY A 251 -2.90 28.65 -12.26
N SER A 252 -3.22 28.20 -11.06
CA SER A 252 -2.23 27.88 -10.03
C SER A 252 -1.78 26.42 -10.18
N ALA A 253 -0.49 26.19 -10.34
CA ALA A 253 0.12 24.88 -10.27
C ALA A 253 0.21 24.43 -8.80
N PHE A 254 -0.03 23.15 -8.53
CA PHE A 254 0.18 22.49 -7.25
C PHE A 254 1.37 21.56 -7.34
#